data_a6b95907cb317546b1c89df0bf208435
#
_entry.id   a6b95907cb317546b1c89df0bf208435
#
_cell.length_a   1.000
_cell.length_b   1.000
_cell.length_c   1.000
_cell.angle_alpha   90.00
_cell.angle_beta   90.00
_cell.angle_gamma   90.00
#
_symmetry.space_group_name_H-M   'P 1'
#
loop_
_entity.id
_entity.type
_entity.pdbx_description
1 polymer ?
#
loop_
_entity_poly.entity_id
_entity_poly.type
_entity_poly.pdbx_seq_one_letter_code
_entity_poly.pdbx_strand_id
1 'polypeptide(L)'
;MHIWVDADACPKAIKNILFKAAERQLIPMTLVANHYIATPPSKVIKSIQVAQGFDVADNTIVEQVTSGDLVITSDVPLAADVVAK
;
A
#
# COMPACT_ATOMS: atom_id res chain seq x y z
N MET A 1 2.90 12.44 5.67
CA MET A 1 2.46 11.04 5.79
C MET A 1 2.26 10.44 4.41
N HIS A 2 2.62 9.20 4.23
CA HIS A 2 2.41 8.44 3.00
C HIS A 2 1.64 7.17 3.36
N ILE A 3 0.66 6.79 2.55
CA ILE A 3 -0.11 5.56 2.78
C ILE A 3 0.44 4.48 1.86
N TRP A 4 0.85 3.37 2.45
CA TRP A 4 1.32 2.18 1.73
C TRP A 4 0.29 1.07 1.85
N VAL A 5 -0.14 0.51 0.73
CA VAL A 5 -1.17 -0.53 0.70
C VAL A 5 -0.59 -1.81 0.15
N ASP A 6 -0.64 -2.88 0.95
CA ASP A 6 -0.36 -4.23 0.48
C ASP A 6 -1.59 -4.70 -0.30
N ALA A 7 -1.60 -4.41 -1.60
CA ALA A 7 -2.80 -4.58 -2.43
C ALA A 7 -3.14 -6.04 -2.70
N ASP A 8 -2.20 -6.96 -2.55
CA ASP A 8 -2.45 -8.38 -2.68
C ASP A 8 -3.21 -8.94 -1.47
N ALA A 9 -3.12 -8.26 -0.33
CA ALA A 9 -3.74 -8.67 0.92
C ALA A 9 -4.78 -7.64 1.40
N CYS A 10 -5.39 -6.88 0.49
CA CYS A 10 -6.36 -5.84 0.85
C CYS A 10 -7.65 -6.03 0.03
N PRO A 11 -8.81 -6.19 0.68
CA PRO A 11 -10.08 -6.32 -0.04
C PRO A 11 -10.39 -5.10 -0.91
N LYS A 12 -11.06 -5.33 -2.03
CA LYS A 12 -11.39 -4.27 -2.99
C LYS A 12 -12.23 -3.16 -2.36
N ALA A 13 -13.18 -3.50 -1.50
CA ALA A 13 -14.01 -2.50 -0.84
C ALA A 13 -13.19 -1.55 0.02
N ILE A 14 -12.18 -2.08 0.71
CA ILE A 14 -11.27 -1.27 1.54
C ILE A 14 -10.42 -0.37 0.65
N LYS A 15 -9.92 -0.88 -0.48
CA LYS A 15 -9.15 -0.05 -1.42
C LYS A 15 -9.96 1.13 -1.91
N ASN A 16 -11.24 0.94 -2.25
CA ASN A 16 -12.10 2.03 -2.71
C ASN A 16 -12.29 3.11 -1.65
N ILE A 17 -12.46 2.72 -0.40
CA ILE A 17 -12.55 3.68 0.72
C ILE A 17 -11.25 4.47 0.86
N LEU A 18 -10.11 3.79 0.76
CA LEU A 18 -8.80 4.42 0.86
C LEU A 18 -8.55 5.41 -0.29
N PHE A 19 -8.97 5.07 -1.51
CA PHE A 19 -8.84 5.97 -2.65
C PHE A 19 -9.56 7.30 -2.39
N LYS A 20 -10.80 7.23 -1.92
CA LYS A 20 -11.58 8.43 -1.62
C LYS A 20 -10.95 9.25 -0.49
N ALA A 21 -10.48 8.59 0.55
CA ALA A 21 -9.84 9.28 1.67
C ALA A 21 -8.53 9.96 1.24
N ALA A 22 -7.71 9.28 0.46
CA ALA A 22 -6.44 9.84 -0.02
C ALA A 22 -6.67 11.07 -0.89
N GLU A 23 -7.63 11.02 -1.81
CA GLU A 23 -7.94 12.16 -2.67
C GLU A 23 -8.52 13.32 -1.89
N ARG A 24 -9.41 13.06 -0.93
CA ARG A 24 -10.02 14.11 -0.12
C ARG A 24 -9.00 14.85 0.72
N GLN A 25 -8.06 14.12 1.31
CA GLN A 25 -7.06 14.67 2.21
C GLN A 25 -5.75 15.06 1.50
N LEU A 26 -5.64 14.79 0.19
CA LEU A 26 -4.44 15.01 -0.60
C LEU A 26 -3.22 14.31 0.01
N ILE A 27 -3.42 13.07 0.46
CA ILE A 27 -2.36 12.25 1.06
C ILE A 27 -1.82 11.30 0.00
N PRO A 28 -0.50 11.29 -0.26
CA PRO A 28 0.09 10.34 -1.20
C PRO A 28 -0.18 8.90 -0.78
N MET A 29 -0.62 8.07 -1.71
CA MET A 29 -0.88 6.66 -1.48
C MET A 29 -0.24 5.82 -2.58
N THR A 30 0.45 4.75 -2.19
CA THR A 30 1.06 3.81 -3.11
C THR A 30 0.54 2.41 -2.82
N LEU A 31 -0.02 1.76 -3.85
CA LEU A 31 -0.40 0.36 -3.77
C LEU A 31 0.75 -0.49 -4.32
N VAL A 32 1.12 -1.53 -3.60
CA VAL A 32 2.17 -2.46 -4.01
C VAL A 32 1.55 -3.84 -4.19
N ALA A 33 1.72 -4.43 -5.35
CA ALA A 33 1.13 -5.73 -5.69
C ALA A 33 2.02 -6.48 -6.67
N ASN A 34 1.84 -7.80 -6.74
CA ASN A 34 2.55 -8.61 -7.72
C ASN A 34 1.77 -8.77 -9.04
N HIS A 35 0.69 -8.01 -9.20
CA HIS A 35 -0.09 -7.98 -10.44
C HIS A 35 -0.55 -6.53 -10.69
N TYR A 36 -1.07 -6.28 -11.89
CA TYR A 36 -1.56 -4.94 -12.23
C TYR A 36 -2.78 -4.58 -11.39
N ILE A 37 -2.75 -3.41 -10.78
CA ILE A 37 -3.88 -2.86 -10.03
C ILE A 37 -4.33 -1.58 -10.74
N ALA A 38 -5.60 -1.55 -11.17
CA ALA A 38 -6.17 -0.34 -11.72
C ALA A 38 -6.42 0.68 -10.61
N THR A 39 -5.96 1.90 -10.83
CA THR A 39 -6.18 3.00 -9.89
C THR A 39 -6.98 4.10 -10.57
N PRO A 40 -7.78 4.89 -9.82
CA PRO A 40 -8.45 6.04 -10.41
C PRO A 40 -7.44 7.09 -10.86
N PRO A 41 -7.77 7.92 -11.87
CA PRO A 41 -6.91 9.03 -12.25
C PRO A 41 -6.74 9.97 -11.06
N SER A 42 -5.52 10.11 -10.56
CA SER A 42 -5.26 10.91 -9.37
C SER A 42 -3.78 11.30 -9.32
N LYS A 43 -3.51 12.49 -8.82
CA LYS A 43 -2.15 12.96 -8.61
C LYS A 43 -1.50 12.36 -7.36
N VAL A 44 -2.32 11.82 -6.43
CA VAL A 44 -1.83 11.33 -5.14
C VAL A 44 -1.82 9.81 -5.06
N ILE A 45 -2.47 9.09 -5.97
CA ILE A 45 -2.58 7.64 -5.94
C ILE A 45 -1.74 7.03 -7.06
N LYS A 46 -0.84 6.13 -6.70
CA LYS A 46 -0.04 5.36 -7.67
C LYS A 46 -0.01 3.90 -7.29
N SER A 47 0.32 3.05 -8.26
CA SER A 47 0.54 1.63 -8.01
C SER A 47 1.93 1.22 -8.50
N ILE A 48 2.54 0.30 -7.78
CA ILE A 48 3.81 -0.31 -8.14
C ILE A 48 3.56 -1.79 -8.31
N GLN A 49 3.88 -2.32 -9.49
CA GLN A 49 3.84 -3.76 -9.72
C GLN A 49 5.24 -4.33 -9.46
N VAL A 50 5.31 -5.30 -8.56
CA VAL A 50 6.56 -5.99 -8.22
C VAL A 50 6.54 -7.40 -8.81
N ALA A 51 7.71 -8.06 -8.83
CA ALA A 51 7.82 -9.41 -9.34
C ALA A 51 6.96 -10.37 -8.51
N GLN A 52 6.40 -11.38 -9.16
CA GLN A 52 5.72 -12.45 -8.44
C GLN A 52 6.75 -13.22 -7.62
N GLY A 53 6.36 -13.52 -6.38
CA GLY A 53 7.24 -14.24 -5.48
C GLY A 53 6.72 -14.11 -4.07
N PHE A 54 7.17 -15.00 -3.21
CA PHE A 54 6.77 -14.99 -1.82
C PHE A 54 7.34 -13.73 -1.15
N ASP A 55 6.47 -12.94 -0.55
CA ASP A 55 6.80 -11.75 0.24
C ASP A 55 7.50 -10.59 -0.52
N VAL A 56 7.47 -10.56 -1.86
CA VAL A 56 8.14 -9.48 -2.60
C VAL A 56 7.46 -8.13 -2.34
N ALA A 57 6.11 -8.10 -2.38
CA ALA A 57 5.38 -6.86 -2.09
C ALA A 57 5.61 -6.41 -0.65
N ASP A 58 5.58 -7.34 0.31
CA ASP A 58 5.81 -7.06 1.71
C ASP A 58 7.19 -6.43 1.94
N ASN A 59 8.23 -7.04 1.37
CA ASN A 59 9.59 -6.53 1.50
C ASN A 59 9.75 -5.15 0.89
N THR A 60 9.10 -4.88 -0.24
CA THR A 60 9.12 -3.57 -0.88
C THR A 60 8.53 -2.51 0.05
N ILE A 61 7.40 -2.80 0.68
CA ILE A 61 6.76 -1.87 1.61
C ILE A 61 7.66 -1.61 2.81
N VAL A 62 8.22 -2.65 3.43
CA VAL A 62 9.10 -2.50 4.59
C VAL A 62 10.32 -1.64 4.26
N GLU A 63 10.91 -1.80 3.08
CA GLU A 63 12.06 -1.01 2.65
C GLU A 63 11.72 0.47 2.44
N GLN A 64 10.52 0.76 1.92
CA GLN A 64 10.15 2.12 1.51
C GLN A 64 9.51 2.93 2.62
N VAL A 65 8.87 2.27 3.59
CA VAL A 65 8.11 2.95 4.64
C VAL A 65 9.03 3.73 5.57
N THR A 66 8.57 4.89 6.01
CA THR A 66 9.27 5.71 6.99
C THR A 66 8.38 5.96 8.21
N SER A 67 8.99 6.39 9.31
CA SER A 67 8.24 6.72 10.53
C SER A 67 7.17 7.78 10.22
N GLY A 68 5.96 7.56 10.70
CA GLY A 68 4.82 8.44 10.45
C GLY A 68 3.98 8.04 9.25
N ASP A 69 4.42 7.06 8.45
CA ASP A 69 3.63 6.54 7.35
C ASP A 69 2.60 5.53 7.86
N LEU A 70 1.51 5.38 7.08
CA LEU A 70 0.46 4.42 7.37
C LEU A 70 0.57 3.24 6.42
N VAL A 71 0.50 2.03 6.96
CA VAL A 71 0.51 0.79 6.15
C VAL A 71 -0.80 0.05 6.34
N ILE A 72 -1.45 -0.29 5.24
CA ILE A 72 -2.69 -1.05 5.23
C ILE A 72 -2.39 -2.45 4.70
N THR A 73 -2.54 -3.46 5.55
CA THR A 73 -2.31 -4.85 5.19
C THR A 73 -3.09 -5.78 6.10
N SER A 74 -3.44 -6.96 5.60
CA SER A 74 -3.95 -8.06 6.43
C SER A 74 -2.85 -9.08 6.79
N ASP A 75 -1.62 -8.83 6.37
CA ASP A 75 -0.47 -9.70 6.64
C ASP A 75 0.13 -9.33 7.99
N VAL A 76 -0.05 -10.20 8.99
CA VAL A 76 0.42 -9.95 10.36
C VAL A 76 1.95 -9.85 10.44
N PRO A 77 2.74 -10.73 9.80
CA PRO A 77 4.20 -10.55 9.78
C PRO A 77 4.65 -9.23 9.20
N LEU A 78 4.04 -8.76 8.10
CA LEU A 78 4.36 -7.46 7.53
C LEU A 78 4.04 -6.33 8.51
N ALA A 79 2.89 -6.37 9.15
CA ALA A 79 2.50 -5.36 10.13
C ALA A 79 3.51 -5.28 11.27
N ALA A 80 3.98 -6.43 11.76
CA ALA A 80 4.98 -6.48 12.82
C ALA A 80 6.31 -5.86 12.37
N ASP A 81 6.75 -6.16 11.15
CA ASP A 81 7.99 -5.61 10.60
C ASP A 81 7.92 -4.08 10.45
N VAL A 82 6.77 -3.56 10.05
CA VAL A 82 6.56 -2.12 9.91
C VAL A 82 6.59 -1.43 11.27
N VAL A 83 5.97 -2.02 12.28
CA VAL A 83 5.95 -1.45 13.64
C VAL A 83 7.37 -1.37 14.21
N ALA A 84 8.23 -2.34 13.90
CA ALA A 84 9.62 -2.34 14.35
C ALA A 84 10.45 -1.19 13.73
N LYS A 85 9.98 -0.59 12.67
CA LYS A 85 10.66 0.49 11.98
C LYS A 85 10.19 1.86 12.48
#